data_f44bb96a1b37d636497937a359c32afc
#
_entry.id   f44bb96a1b37d636497937a359c32afc
#
_cell.length_a   1.000
_cell.length_b   1.000
_cell.length_c   1.000
_cell.angle_alpha   90.00
_cell.angle_beta   90.00
_cell.angle_gamma   90.00
#
_symmetry.space_group_name_H-M   'P 1'
#
loop_
_entity.id
_entity.type
_entity.pdbx_description
1 polymer ?
#
loop_
_entity_poly.entity_id
_entity_poly.type
_entity_poly.pdbx_seq_one_letter_code
_entity_poly.pdbx_strand_id
1 'polypeptide(L)'
;MGRGSNYDNLLFSLNDDKYDVFKIDRGGEVTCHMPGQLVTYLVLDLKNFNKDLNWYLRKIEEIIIKILGAFNRDCHSRKGFTGVWIGNKKIASIGIGCKRWITINGFSINIDCELENFNKIVPCGIENCLMANMIDYNKNLNIQEVKRIVKKIIQEEFNFDFVSK
;
A
#
# COMPACT_ATOMS: atom_id res chain seq x y z
N MET A 1 -2.70 -5.23 11.57
CA MET A 1 -2.63 -4.02 12.43
C MET A 1 -1.18 -3.56 12.54
N GLY A 2 -0.88 -2.28 12.38
CA GLY A 2 0.44 -1.70 12.56
C GLY A 2 0.73 -1.33 14.02
N ARG A 3 1.90 -0.74 14.28
CA ARG A 3 2.32 -0.32 15.63
C ARG A 3 1.46 0.79 16.25
N GLY A 4 0.90 1.67 15.41
CA GLY A 4 0.01 2.75 15.84
C GLY A 4 -1.46 2.37 15.98
N SER A 5 -1.81 1.11 15.70
CA SER A 5 -3.21 0.69 15.62
C SER A 5 -3.88 0.64 16.99
N ASN A 6 -5.09 1.21 17.06
CA ASN A 6 -6.05 0.98 18.13
C ASN A 6 -7.06 -0.11 17.70
N TYR A 7 -7.46 -0.99 18.64
CA TYR A 7 -8.52 -1.98 18.42
C TYR A 7 -9.88 -1.33 18.16
N ASP A 8 -10.13 -0.10 18.63
CA ASP A 8 -11.34 0.68 18.36
C ASP A 8 -11.53 0.96 16.85
N ASN A 9 -10.46 0.84 16.06
CA ASN A 9 -10.50 0.94 14.59
C ASN A 9 -10.94 -0.36 13.89
N LEU A 10 -11.26 -1.43 14.64
CA LEU A 10 -11.91 -2.64 14.15
C LEU A 10 -13.41 -2.51 14.43
N LEU A 11 -14.21 -2.50 13.37
CA LEU A 11 -15.66 -2.35 13.45
C LEU A 11 -16.38 -3.70 13.40
N PHE A 12 -15.70 -4.77 13.87
CA PHE A 12 -16.23 -6.11 14.00
C PHE A 12 -15.71 -6.78 15.29
N SER A 13 -16.37 -7.83 15.73
CA SER A 13 -15.93 -8.61 16.89
C SER A 13 -14.65 -9.40 16.59
N LEU A 14 -13.69 -9.41 17.51
CA LEU A 14 -12.48 -10.23 17.40
C LEU A 14 -12.77 -11.74 17.41
N ASN A 15 -13.99 -12.14 17.83
CA ASN A 15 -14.45 -13.53 17.78
C ASN A 15 -15.19 -13.86 16.48
N ASP A 16 -15.19 -12.95 15.48
CA ASP A 16 -15.76 -13.22 14.16
C ASP A 16 -14.74 -14.03 13.35
N ASP A 17 -15.01 -15.32 13.16
CA ASP A 17 -14.16 -16.27 12.44
C ASP A 17 -13.93 -15.89 10.95
N LYS A 18 -14.64 -14.87 10.48
CA LYS A 18 -14.51 -14.37 9.10
C LYS A 18 -13.22 -13.58 8.88
N TYR A 19 -12.62 -13.03 9.95
CA TYR A 19 -11.48 -12.12 9.84
C TYR A 19 -10.31 -12.53 10.73
N ASP A 20 -9.17 -12.80 10.11
CA ASP A 20 -7.91 -12.99 10.83
C ASP A 20 -7.27 -11.64 11.17
N VAL A 21 -6.96 -11.41 12.45
CA VAL A 21 -6.35 -10.18 12.93
C VAL A 21 -4.90 -10.41 13.35
N PHE A 22 -3.96 -9.81 12.62
CA PHE A 22 -2.54 -9.90 12.90
C PHE A 22 -1.98 -8.54 13.31
N LYS A 23 -1.20 -8.50 14.38
CA LYS A 23 -0.36 -7.35 14.74
C LYS A 23 1.04 -7.56 14.18
N ILE A 24 1.51 -6.64 13.33
CA ILE A 24 2.80 -6.75 12.64
C ILE A 24 3.65 -5.50 12.87
N ASP A 25 4.97 -5.66 12.78
CA ASP A 25 5.94 -4.59 13.03
C ASP A 25 6.10 -3.66 11.82
N ARG A 26 5.08 -2.83 11.58
CA ARG A 26 5.09 -1.73 10.61
C ARG A 26 4.51 -0.46 11.20
N GLY A 27 4.82 0.68 10.62
CA GLY A 27 4.15 1.93 10.93
C GLY A 27 2.69 1.95 10.47
N GLY A 28 1.95 2.95 10.96
CA GLY A 28 0.55 3.18 10.59
C GLY A 28 -0.43 2.34 11.39
N GLU A 29 -1.68 2.55 11.04
CA GLU A 29 -2.89 2.01 11.66
C GLU A 29 -3.33 0.67 11.06
N VAL A 30 -4.59 0.28 11.32
CA VAL A 30 -5.21 -0.91 10.75
C VAL A 30 -5.37 -0.78 9.25
N THR A 31 -5.21 -1.88 8.54
CA THR A 31 -5.55 -2.03 7.12
C THR A 31 -6.15 -3.41 6.90
N CYS A 32 -6.82 -3.61 5.79
CA CYS A 32 -7.33 -4.91 5.36
C CYS A 32 -6.54 -5.39 4.14
N HIS A 33 -6.21 -6.68 4.13
CA HIS A 33 -5.67 -7.35 2.94
C HIS A 33 -6.67 -8.42 2.49
N MET A 34 -6.94 -8.48 1.20
CA MET A 34 -7.97 -9.33 0.62
C MET A 34 -7.61 -9.71 -0.82
N PRO A 35 -8.24 -10.73 -1.40
CA PRO A 35 -8.13 -11.02 -2.83
C PRO A 35 -8.40 -9.77 -3.68
N GLY A 36 -7.68 -9.64 -4.80
CA GLY A 36 -7.78 -8.47 -5.66
C GLY A 36 -6.83 -7.31 -5.31
N GLN A 37 -6.09 -7.39 -4.18
CA GLN A 37 -4.98 -6.46 -3.90
C GLN A 37 -3.65 -6.97 -4.46
N LEU A 38 -2.84 -6.04 -4.95
CA LEU A 38 -1.41 -6.28 -5.16
C LEU A 38 -0.63 -5.79 -3.96
N VAL A 39 -0.12 -6.72 -3.14
CA VAL A 39 0.75 -6.42 -2.00
C VAL A 39 2.20 -6.54 -2.45
N THR A 40 2.99 -5.52 -2.18
CA THR A 40 4.40 -5.44 -2.54
C THR A 40 5.23 -5.25 -1.28
N TYR A 41 6.15 -6.18 -1.01
CA TYR A 41 7.14 -6.06 0.04
C TYR A 41 8.48 -5.62 -0.54
N LEU A 42 9.06 -4.56 0.02
CA LEU A 42 10.36 -4.02 -0.37
C LEU A 42 11.33 -4.15 0.79
N VAL A 43 12.32 -5.02 0.61
CA VAL A 43 13.40 -5.24 1.58
C VAL A 43 14.68 -4.63 1.01
N LEU A 44 15.02 -3.43 1.49
CA LEU A 44 16.14 -2.62 1.00
C LEU A 44 17.05 -2.25 2.17
N ASP A 45 18.35 -2.23 1.93
CA ASP A 45 19.30 -1.60 2.86
C ASP A 45 19.41 -0.10 2.54
N LEU A 46 18.73 0.73 3.34
CA LEU A 46 18.70 2.18 3.16
C LEU A 46 20.06 2.85 3.36
N LYS A 47 21.07 2.13 3.86
CA LYS A 47 22.45 2.66 3.90
C LYS A 47 23.01 2.88 2.50
N ASN A 48 22.51 2.13 1.51
CA ASN A 48 22.92 2.27 0.12
C ASN A 48 22.17 3.39 -0.62
N PHE A 49 21.20 4.04 0.04
CA PHE A 49 20.37 5.12 -0.53
C PHE A 49 20.37 6.33 0.38
N ASN A 50 19.33 6.49 1.20
CA ASN A 50 19.20 7.56 2.18
C ASN A 50 18.68 6.99 3.51
N LYS A 51 19.40 7.24 4.61
CA LYS A 51 19.02 6.86 5.98
C LYS A 51 17.94 7.79 6.53
N ASP A 52 16.84 7.90 5.81
CA ASP A 52 15.67 8.72 6.19
C ASP A 52 14.39 7.98 5.84
N LEU A 53 13.58 7.65 6.85
CA LEU A 53 12.31 6.96 6.64
C LEU A 53 11.23 7.85 6.04
N ASN A 54 11.28 9.18 6.26
CA ASN A 54 10.36 10.10 5.62
C ASN A 54 10.65 10.19 4.12
N TRP A 55 11.94 10.28 3.76
CA TRP A 55 12.37 10.20 2.38
C TRP A 55 11.89 8.89 1.72
N TYR A 56 12.12 7.75 2.37
CA TYR A 56 11.71 6.44 1.86
C TYR A 56 10.20 6.34 1.66
N LEU A 57 9.42 6.85 2.61
CA LEU A 57 7.96 6.87 2.52
C LEU A 57 7.48 7.71 1.33
N ARG A 58 8.05 8.91 1.12
CA ARG A 58 7.73 9.76 -0.04
C ARG A 58 8.15 9.10 -1.34
N LYS A 59 9.31 8.43 -1.34
CA LYS A 59 9.78 7.65 -2.49
C LYS A 59 8.80 6.54 -2.89
N ILE A 60 8.23 5.83 -1.92
CA ILE A 60 7.18 4.82 -2.21
C ILE A 60 5.93 5.48 -2.78
N GLU A 61 5.49 6.63 -2.26
CA GLU A 61 4.35 7.37 -2.84
C GLU A 61 4.61 7.75 -4.30
N GLU A 62 5.79 8.27 -4.62
CA GLU A 62 6.21 8.60 -5.99
C GLU A 62 6.19 7.36 -6.90
N ILE A 63 6.71 6.23 -6.42
CA ILE A 63 6.70 4.96 -7.15
C ILE A 63 5.26 4.53 -7.47
N ILE A 64 4.36 4.58 -6.49
CA ILE A 64 2.96 4.21 -6.70
C ILE A 64 2.29 5.16 -7.70
N ILE A 65 2.56 6.47 -7.60
CA ILE A 65 2.05 7.47 -8.56
C ILE A 65 2.53 7.16 -9.97
N LYS A 66 3.81 6.81 -10.15
CA LYS A 66 4.36 6.41 -11.46
C LYS A 66 3.71 5.12 -11.97
N ILE A 67 3.49 4.13 -11.11
CA ILE A 67 2.80 2.88 -11.47
C ILE A 67 1.40 3.19 -11.99
N LEU A 68 0.62 3.98 -11.26
CA LEU A 68 -0.75 4.34 -11.63
C LEU A 68 -0.76 5.23 -12.88
N GLY A 69 0.21 6.13 -13.03
CA GLY A 69 0.42 6.97 -14.21
C GLY A 69 0.66 6.17 -15.49
N ALA A 70 1.34 5.01 -15.41
CA ALA A 70 1.52 4.11 -16.54
C ALA A 70 0.19 3.52 -17.08
N PHE A 71 -0.88 3.61 -16.29
CA PHE A 71 -2.24 3.24 -16.66
C PHE A 71 -3.13 4.48 -16.93
N ASN A 72 -2.51 5.65 -17.21
CA ASN A 72 -3.18 6.94 -17.48
C ASN A 72 -4.10 7.38 -16.33
N ARG A 73 -3.64 7.18 -15.07
CA ARG A 73 -4.39 7.62 -13.87
C ARG A 73 -3.70 8.81 -13.23
N ASP A 74 -4.43 9.92 -13.14
CA ASP A 74 -4.01 11.07 -12.37
C ASP A 74 -4.26 10.78 -10.88
N CYS A 75 -3.16 10.71 -10.12
CA CYS A 75 -3.18 10.37 -8.72
C CYS A 75 -2.14 11.19 -7.96
N HIS A 76 -2.36 11.32 -6.66
CA HIS A 76 -1.56 12.20 -5.83
C HIS A 76 -1.41 11.66 -4.40
N SER A 77 -0.37 12.12 -3.71
CA SER A 77 -0.24 12.01 -2.26
C SER A 77 -0.99 13.15 -1.58
N ARG A 78 -1.35 12.97 -0.31
CA ARG A 78 -1.99 14.01 0.52
C ARG A 78 -1.10 14.37 1.69
N LYS A 79 -0.89 15.66 1.93
CA LYS A 79 -0.13 16.15 3.09
C LYS A 79 -0.80 15.68 4.39
N GLY A 80 -0.01 15.09 5.28
CA GLY A 80 -0.51 14.59 6.58
C GLY A 80 -1.08 13.17 6.53
N PHE A 81 -1.27 12.59 5.35
CA PHE A 81 -1.78 11.23 5.17
C PHE A 81 -0.82 10.40 4.33
N THR A 82 -0.64 9.14 4.72
CA THR A 82 0.24 8.21 4.00
C THR A 82 -0.57 7.36 3.02
N GLY A 83 -0.16 7.37 1.75
CA GLY A 83 -0.80 6.59 0.69
C GLY A 83 -0.93 7.38 -0.61
N VAL A 84 -1.76 6.87 -1.53
CA VAL A 84 -2.02 7.51 -2.83
C VAL A 84 -3.52 7.50 -3.11
N TRP A 85 -4.01 8.61 -3.70
CA TRP A 85 -5.42 8.87 -3.99
C TRP A 85 -5.65 9.17 -5.46
N ILE A 86 -6.86 8.81 -5.93
CA ILE A 86 -7.47 9.31 -7.16
C ILE A 86 -8.67 10.16 -6.74
N GLY A 87 -8.65 11.46 -7.05
CA GLY A 87 -9.64 12.38 -6.51
C GLY A 87 -9.67 12.30 -4.97
N ASN A 88 -10.83 12.00 -4.39
CA ASN A 88 -11.00 11.86 -2.94
C ASN A 88 -10.90 10.40 -2.42
N LYS A 89 -10.70 9.42 -3.31
CA LYS A 89 -10.68 7.99 -2.97
C LYS A 89 -9.25 7.48 -2.86
N LYS A 90 -8.96 6.75 -1.79
CA LYS A 90 -7.65 6.11 -1.57
C LYS A 90 -7.53 4.83 -2.38
N ILE A 91 -6.50 4.71 -3.20
CA ILE A 91 -6.27 3.53 -4.05
C ILE A 91 -5.10 2.69 -3.59
N ALA A 92 -4.16 3.27 -2.85
CA ALA A 92 -3.01 2.55 -2.33
C ALA A 92 -2.72 2.92 -0.87
N SER A 93 -2.34 1.90 -0.10
CA SER A 93 -1.94 2.02 1.30
C SER A 93 -0.48 1.66 1.47
N ILE A 94 0.22 2.35 2.36
CA ILE A 94 1.63 2.16 2.65
C ILE A 94 1.80 1.87 4.13
N GLY A 95 2.57 0.82 4.43
CA GLY A 95 2.93 0.47 5.79
C GLY A 95 4.33 -0.09 5.82
N ILE A 96 5.30 0.73 6.24
CA ILE A 96 6.71 0.35 6.30
C ILE A 96 7.18 0.12 7.72
N GLY A 97 8.09 -0.82 7.86
CA GLY A 97 8.94 -0.97 9.05
C GLY A 97 10.40 -0.83 8.66
N CYS A 98 11.26 -0.63 9.66
CA CYS A 98 12.70 -0.56 9.44
C CYS A 98 13.42 -1.03 10.69
N LYS A 99 14.42 -1.91 10.48
CA LYS A 99 15.33 -2.36 11.55
C LYS A 99 16.76 -2.27 11.06
N ARG A 100 17.59 -1.52 11.77
CA ARG A 100 19.01 -1.31 11.39
C ARG A 100 19.20 -0.79 9.95
N TRP A 101 18.27 0.02 9.46
CA TRP A 101 18.18 0.56 8.11
C TRP A 101 17.81 -0.47 7.02
N ILE A 102 17.41 -1.68 7.40
CA ILE A 102 16.78 -2.64 6.50
C ILE A 102 15.28 -2.44 6.57
N THR A 103 14.64 -2.18 5.43
CA THR A 103 13.20 -2.00 5.35
C THR A 103 12.46 -3.33 5.39
N ILE A 104 11.24 -3.31 5.91
CA ILE A 104 10.31 -4.44 5.91
C ILE A 104 8.91 -3.94 5.54
N ASN A 105 8.09 -4.85 5.02
CA ASN A 105 6.76 -4.55 4.47
C ASN A 105 6.85 -3.61 3.24
N GLY A 106 5.87 -2.75 2.98
CA GLY A 106 5.86 -1.90 1.80
C GLY A 106 4.50 -1.27 1.54
N PHE A 107 3.83 -1.66 0.45
CA PHE A 107 2.56 -1.05 0.07
C PHE A 107 1.58 -2.06 -0.53
N SER A 108 0.31 -1.67 -0.60
CA SER A 108 -0.72 -2.37 -1.35
C SER A 108 -1.44 -1.42 -2.30
N ILE A 109 -1.79 -1.93 -3.49
CA ILE A 109 -2.65 -1.25 -4.46
C ILE A 109 -3.92 -2.07 -4.61
N ASN A 110 -5.07 -1.44 -4.51
CA ASN A 110 -6.35 -2.08 -4.78
C ASN A 110 -6.52 -2.19 -6.29
N ILE A 111 -6.56 -3.42 -6.80
CA ILE A 111 -6.74 -3.70 -8.23
C ILE A 111 -8.21 -3.98 -8.52
N ASP A 112 -8.75 -5.03 -7.90
CA ASP A 112 -10.12 -5.52 -8.05
C ASP A 112 -10.58 -6.18 -6.75
N CYS A 113 -10.72 -5.38 -5.70
CA CYS A 113 -11.05 -5.82 -4.36
C CYS A 113 -12.52 -5.63 -4.06
N GLU A 114 -13.07 -6.43 -3.17
CA GLU A 114 -14.32 -6.15 -2.50
C GLU A 114 -14.15 -4.99 -1.50
N LEU A 115 -14.29 -3.74 -1.97
CA LEU A 115 -14.02 -2.55 -1.16
C LEU A 115 -14.90 -2.43 0.08
N GLU A 116 -16.03 -3.10 0.13
CA GLU A 116 -16.93 -3.16 1.29
C GLU A 116 -16.26 -3.72 2.55
N ASN A 117 -15.23 -4.56 2.39
CA ASN A 117 -14.45 -5.07 3.52
C ASN A 117 -13.71 -3.94 4.27
N PHE A 118 -13.42 -2.82 3.62
CA PHE A 118 -12.86 -1.65 4.31
C PHE A 118 -13.85 -0.97 5.25
N ASN A 119 -15.16 -1.19 5.09
CA ASN A 119 -16.20 -0.68 6.00
C ASN A 119 -16.18 -1.42 7.37
N LYS A 120 -15.38 -2.48 7.49
CA LYS A 120 -15.18 -3.21 8.75
C LYS A 120 -14.04 -2.67 9.59
N ILE A 121 -13.36 -1.66 9.13
CA ILE A 121 -12.25 -0.99 9.82
C ILE A 121 -12.36 0.52 9.64
N VAL A 122 -11.60 1.29 10.43
CA VAL A 122 -11.28 2.68 10.13
C VAL A 122 -9.93 2.69 9.38
N PRO A 123 -9.92 2.71 8.04
CA PRO A 123 -8.70 2.47 7.26
C PRO A 123 -7.66 3.54 7.55
N CYS A 124 -6.47 3.13 8.01
CA CYS A 124 -5.37 4.03 8.33
C CYS A 124 -5.72 5.12 9.36
N GLY A 125 -6.74 4.90 10.22
CA GLY A 125 -7.23 5.90 11.16
C GLY A 125 -7.91 7.11 10.51
N ILE A 126 -8.32 7.00 9.24
CA ILE A 126 -8.99 8.09 8.51
C ILE A 126 -10.49 7.81 8.50
N GLU A 127 -11.25 8.61 9.26
CA GLU A 127 -12.71 8.52 9.26
C GLU A 127 -13.28 8.82 7.86
N ASN A 128 -14.31 8.05 7.47
CA ASN A 128 -14.97 8.17 6.18
C ASN A 128 -14.02 8.07 4.97
N CYS A 129 -12.93 7.31 5.09
CA CYS A 129 -11.99 7.10 4.02
C CYS A 129 -12.63 6.29 2.87
N LEU A 130 -12.94 6.94 1.78
CA LEU A 130 -13.40 6.28 0.57
C LEU A 130 -12.24 5.54 -0.10
N MET A 131 -12.48 4.29 -0.48
CA MET A 131 -11.50 3.47 -1.20
C MET A 131 -11.85 3.39 -2.68
N ALA A 132 -10.86 3.08 -3.53
CA ALA A 132 -11.03 2.85 -4.96
C ALA A 132 -10.25 1.61 -5.39
N ASN A 133 -10.68 0.99 -6.48
CA ASN A 133 -9.96 -0.02 -7.25
C ASN A 133 -9.41 0.57 -8.55
N MET A 134 -8.35 -0.03 -9.09
CA MET A 134 -7.87 0.31 -10.43
C MET A 134 -8.90 -0.06 -11.51
N ILE A 135 -9.63 -1.18 -11.34
CA ILE A 135 -10.65 -1.66 -12.27
C ILE A 135 -11.84 -0.70 -12.40
N ASP A 136 -12.12 0.12 -11.38
CA ASP A 136 -13.17 1.15 -11.44
C ASP A 136 -12.93 2.15 -12.58
N TYR A 137 -11.69 2.30 -12.99
CA TYR A 137 -11.23 3.24 -14.03
C TYR A 137 -10.78 2.55 -15.32
N ASN A 138 -10.48 1.26 -15.30
CA ASN A 138 -10.11 0.47 -16.46
C ASN A 138 -10.56 -0.99 -16.29
N LYS A 139 -11.71 -1.33 -16.86
CA LYS A 139 -12.33 -2.66 -16.74
C LYS A 139 -11.53 -3.79 -17.40
N ASN A 140 -10.62 -3.46 -18.31
CA ASN A 140 -9.79 -4.44 -19.03
C ASN A 140 -8.41 -4.62 -18.37
N LEU A 141 -8.26 -4.19 -17.13
CA LEU A 141 -7.00 -4.26 -16.41
C LEU A 141 -6.59 -5.71 -16.14
N ASN A 142 -5.33 -6.04 -16.48
CA ASN A 142 -4.74 -7.33 -16.17
C ASN A 142 -3.74 -7.21 -15.01
N ILE A 143 -3.97 -7.94 -13.94
CA ILE A 143 -3.09 -7.92 -12.75
C ILE A 143 -1.64 -8.33 -13.08
N GLN A 144 -1.42 -9.20 -14.07
CA GLN A 144 -0.06 -9.59 -14.47
C GLN A 144 0.68 -8.43 -15.15
N GLU A 145 -0.05 -7.60 -15.90
CA GLU A 145 0.50 -6.38 -16.47
C GLU A 145 0.85 -5.38 -15.37
N VAL A 146 -0.02 -5.20 -14.37
CA VAL A 146 0.28 -4.35 -13.21
C VAL A 146 1.54 -4.85 -12.50
N LYS A 147 1.67 -6.16 -12.23
CA LYS A 147 2.86 -6.75 -11.61
C LYS A 147 4.13 -6.48 -12.43
N ARG A 148 4.06 -6.57 -13.75
CA ARG A 148 5.20 -6.29 -14.65
C ARG A 148 5.63 -4.82 -14.56
N ILE A 149 4.67 -3.90 -14.59
CA ILE A 149 4.94 -2.46 -14.47
C ILE A 149 5.50 -2.11 -13.09
N VAL A 150 4.95 -2.69 -12.02
CA VAL A 150 5.47 -2.52 -10.65
C VAL A 150 6.94 -2.93 -10.57
N LYS A 151 7.29 -4.13 -11.07
CA LYS A 151 8.68 -4.60 -11.09
C LYS A 151 9.59 -3.64 -11.84
N LYS A 152 9.19 -3.25 -13.07
CA LYS A 152 9.96 -2.35 -13.92
C LYS A 152 10.24 -1.01 -13.22
N ILE A 153 9.21 -0.36 -12.69
CA ILE A 153 9.36 0.94 -12.04
C ILE A 153 10.23 0.84 -10.78
N ILE A 154 10.07 -0.21 -9.97
CA ILE A 154 10.89 -0.40 -8.77
C ILE A 154 12.37 -0.60 -9.16
N GLN A 155 12.68 -1.37 -10.21
CA GLN A 155 14.04 -1.52 -10.73
C GLN A 155 14.64 -0.18 -11.15
N GLU A 156 13.89 0.61 -11.92
CA GLU A 156 14.32 1.93 -12.38
C GLU A 156 14.57 2.89 -11.22
N GLU A 157 13.68 2.91 -10.22
CA GLU A 157 13.75 3.87 -9.10
C GLU A 157 14.84 3.59 -8.08
N PHE A 158 15.24 2.32 -7.94
CA PHE A 158 16.30 1.89 -7.02
C PHE A 158 17.55 1.39 -7.74
N ASN A 159 17.58 1.43 -9.08
CA ASN A 159 18.70 1.05 -9.92
C ASN A 159 19.30 -0.32 -9.59
N PHE A 160 18.45 -1.37 -9.64
CA PHE A 160 18.88 -2.76 -9.48
C PHE A 160 18.13 -3.69 -10.45
N ASP A 161 18.69 -4.89 -10.68
CA ASP A 161 18.03 -5.94 -11.45
C ASP A 161 17.49 -7.05 -10.56
N PHE A 162 16.29 -7.55 -10.88
CA PHE A 162 15.77 -8.75 -10.26
C PHE A 162 16.50 -9.98 -10.82
N VAL A 163 17.06 -10.79 -9.93
CA VAL A 163 17.62 -12.07 -10.30
C VAL A 163 16.49 -13.10 -10.36
N SER A 164 16.19 -13.63 -11.54
CA SER A 164 15.32 -14.79 -11.69
C SER A 164 16.03 -16.04 -11.16
N LYS A 165 15.43 -16.71 -10.19
CA LYS A 165 15.85 -18.04 -9.77
C LYS A 165 15.20 -19.09 -10.66
#